data_558c8232b6bba5c49a2dc29ccf0ab514
#
_entry.id   558c8232b6bba5c49a2dc29ccf0ab514
#
_cell.length_a   1.000
_cell.length_b   1.000
_cell.length_c   1.000
_cell.angle_alpha   90.00
_cell.angle_beta   90.00
_cell.angle_gamma   90.00
#
_symmetry.space_group_name_H-M   'P 1'
#
loop_
_entity.id
_entity.type
_entity.pdbx_description
1 polymer ?
#
loop_
_entity_poly.entity_id
_entity_poly.type
_entity_poly.pdbx_seq_one_letter_code
_entity_poly.pdbx_strand_id
1 'polypeptide(L)'
;EGYGGPQRVVVALVRALAALGHRVTLLAQPGTKVAEATKIIEVAPRLLRDSNVDLKKFLPDNSDILHAHFPLKQGPKGLPFVQTLHGNWKPNTPLPPNTIFLSRDHAARHGSTAFVYNGLDPAEYIYRCRKEKWDLFLGKLHSDRGYQWAVDAAKRTGRALIIAGGWRPSFTGGIKYVGEVSGKRKAVLLARARCLWMPAQWDEPFGLPTIEALLSGTPVLGTRRGALPEIVTPAVGVLRDTLDELISAADQVTTLDPRACRERAERHFTHLVMAEAYARLYQQTIQQGGLR
;
A
#
# COMPACT_ATOMS: atom_id res chain seq x y z
N GLU A 1 14.10 -10.70 -0.39
CA GLU A 1 12.84 -10.03 0.04
C GLU A 1 12.94 -8.56 -0.37
N GLY A 2 12.35 -8.22 -1.52
CA GLY A 2 12.44 -6.88 -2.08
C GLY A 2 11.58 -5.87 -1.31
N TYR A 3 12.07 -4.61 -1.22
CA TYR A 3 11.41 -3.44 -0.61
C TYR A 3 10.18 -2.95 -1.40
N GLY A 4 9.62 -3.73 -2.31
CA GLY A 4 8.52 -3.34 -3.17
C GLY A 4 7.15 -3.42 -2.50
N GLY A 5 6.43 -2.30 -2.38
CA GLY A 5 5.05 -2.26 -1.88
C GLY A 5 4.11 -3.23 -2.60
N PRO A 6 4.06 -3.19 -3.96
CA PRO A 6 3.20 -4.10 -4.72
C PRO A 6 3.44 -5.57 -4.46
N GLN A 7 4.70 -6.01 -4.38
CA GLN A 7 5.04 -7.41 -4.13
C GLN A 7 4.52 -7.91 -2.78
N ARG A 8 4.58 -7.07 -1.74
CA ARG A 8 4.04 -7.40 -0.42
C ARG A 8 2.52 -7.54 -0.44
N VAL A 9 1.83 -6.67 -1.18
CA VAL A 9 0.37 -6.75 -1.37
C VAL A 9 0.00 -8.04 -2.11
N VAL A 10 0.74 -8.42 -3.15
CA VAL A 10 0.49 -9.67 -3.89
C VAL A 10 0.67 -10.88 -2.98
N VAL A 11 1.73 -10.94 -2.18
CA VAL A 11 1.94 -12.04 -1.22
C VAL A 11 0.81 -12.10 -0.20
N ALA A 12 0.42 -10.96 0.36
CA ALA A 12 -0.69 -10.89 1.31
C ALA A 12 -2.02 -11.35 0.68
N LEU A 13 -2.26 -10.98 -0.59
CA LEU A 13 -3.44 -11.42 -1.34
C LEU A 13 -3.44 -12.94 -1.58
N VAL A 14 -2.30 -13.52 -2.00
CA VAL A 14 -2.17 -14.96 -2.21
C VAL A 14 -2.48 -15.73 -0.92
N ARG A 15 -1.90 -15.31 0.20
CA ARG A 15 -2.15 -15.90 1.53
C ARG A 15 -3.63 -15.85 1.91
N ALA A 16 -4.24 -14.70 1.74
CA ALA A 16 -5.64 -14.50 2.09
C ALA A 16 -6.59 -15.29 1.19
N LEU A 17 -6.36 -15.31 -0.14
CA LEU A 17 -7.15 -16.13 -1.06
C LEU A 17 -7.04 -17.63 -0.74
N ALA A 18 -5.82 -18.12 -0.42
CA ALA A 18 -5.64 -19.50 0.01
C ALA A 18 -6.39 -19.81 1.31
N ALA A 19 -6.36 -18.89 2.29
CA ALA A 19 -7.12 -19.02 3.53
C ALA A 19 -8.64 -19.03 3.32
N LEU A 20 -9.13 -18.36 2.26
CA LEU A 20 -10.52 -18.39 1.82
C LEU A 20 -10.88 -19.64 0.98
N GLY A 21 -9.95 -20.58 0.80
CA GLY A 21 -10.18 -21.84 0.08
C GLY A 21 -9.94 -21.78 -1.43
N HIS A 22 -9.41 -20.67 -1.96
CA HIS A 22 -9.07 -20.55 -3.38
C HIS A 22 -7.75 -21.25 -3.69
N ARG A 23 -7.69 -21.92 -4.85
CA ARG A 23 -6.42 -22.44 -5.39
C ARG A 23 -5.72 -21.34 -6.18
N VAL A 24 -4.56 -20.93 -5.73
CA VAL A 24 -3.82 -19.81 -6.33
C VAL A 24 -2.57 -20.31 -7.06
N THR A 25 -2.54 -20.15 -8.38
CA THR A 25 -1.31 -20.31 -9.18
C THR A 25 -0.65 -18.95 -9.33
N LEU A 26 0.56 -18.81 -8.83
CA LEU A 26 1.34 -17.57 -8.89
C LEU A 26 2.34 -17.61 -10.04
N LEU A 27 2.18 -16.72 -11.03
CA LEU A 27 3.23 -16.46 -12.03
C LEU A 27 4.21 -15.42 -11.45
N ALA A 28 5.45 -15.81 -11.25
CA ALA A 28 6.45 -14.98 -10.58
C ALA A 28 7.86 -15.17 -11.17
N GLN A 29 8.74 -14.23 -10.84
CA GLN A 29 10.15 -14.37 -11.22
C GLN A 29 10.81 -15.58 -10.53
N PRO A 30 11.86 -16.15 -11.13
CA PRO A 30 12.61 -17.27 -10.54
C PRO A 30 13.05 -17.00 -9.11
N GLY A 31 12.98 -18.03 -8.27
CA GLY A 31 13.37 -17.97 -6.86
C GLY A 31 12.30 -17.38 -5.92
N THR A 32 11.11 -17.02 -6.43
CA THR A 32 9.98 -16.59 -5.59
C THR A 32 9.47 -17.74 -4.73
N LYS A 33 9.25 -17.48 -3.44
CA LYS A 33 8.72 -18.46 -2.48
C LYS A 33 7.51 -17.87 -1.75
N VAL A 34 6.35 -18.47 -1.94
CA VAL A 34 5.10 -18.16 -1.24
C VAL A 34 4.46 -19.52 -0.91
N ALA A 35 4.52 -19.89 0.35
CA ALA A 35 4.14 -21.25 0.80
C ALA A 35 2.65 -21.54 0.57
N GLU A 36 1.83 -20.52 0.63
CA GLU A 36 0.37 -20.59 0.51
C GLU A 36 -0.11 -20.67 -0.96
N ALA A 37 0.77 -20.40 -1.93
CA ALA A 37 0.44 -20.62 -3.33
C ALA A 37 0.30 -22.11 -3.63
N THR A 38 -0.79 -22.52 -4.27
CA THR A 38 -1.00 -23.92 -4.70
C THR A 38 0.08 -24.34 -5.70
N LYS A 39 0.49 -23.41 -6.57
CA LYS A 39 1.56 -23.62 -7.55
C LYS A 39 2.28 -22.31 -7.82
N ILE A 40 3.59 -22.35 -7.98
CA ILE A 40 4.38 -21.24 -8.50
C ILE A 40 4.92 -21.64 -9.86
N ILE A 41 4.69 -20.80 -10.87
CA ILE A 41 5.23 -20.95 -12.21
C ILE A 41 6.23 -19.81 -12.42
N GLU A 42 7.49 -20.20 -12.62
CA GLU A 42 8.55 -19.23 -12.84
C GLU A 42 8.47 -18.67 -14.26
N VAL A 43 8.43 -17.37 -14.35
CA VAL A 43 8.37 -16.63 -15.61
C VAL A 43 9.47 -15.58 -15.64
N ALA A 44 10.13 -15.44 -16.77
CA ALA A 44 11.21 -14.48 -16.93
C ALA A 44 10.70 -13.04 -16.59
N PRO A 45 11.45 -12.24 -15.80
CA PRO A 45 11.02 -10.92 -15.35
C PRO A 45 10.64 -9.95 -16.48
N ARG A 46 11.27 -10.10 -17.65
CA ARG A 46 10.92 -9.29 -18.85
C ARG A 46 9.49 -9.53 -19.31
N LEU A 47 9.00 -10.77 -19.24
CA LEU A 47 7.62 -11.12 -19.64
C LEU A 47 6.58 -10.61 -18.64
N LEU A 48 6.92 -10.56 -17.34
CA LEU A 48 6.06 -9.99 -16.30
C LEU A 48 5.99 -8.44 -16.32
N ARG A 49 6.68 -7.80 -17.28
CA ARG A 49 6.63 -6.35 -17.52
C ARG A 49 6.18 -6.00 -18.94
N ASP A 50 5.96 -7.00 -19.76
CA ASP A 50 5.51 -6.83 -21.14
C ASP A 50 3.99 -6.75 -21.20
N SER A 51 3.45 -5.58 -21.50
CA SER A 51 2.01 -5.35 -21.61
C SER A 51 1.33 -6.10 -22.77
N ASN A 52 2.10 -6.67 -23.71
CA ASN A 52 1.59 -7.44 -24.84
C ASN A 52 1.79 -8.97 -24.64
N VAL A 53 2.28 -9.40 -23.48
CA VAL A 53 2.53 -10.83 -23.24
C VAL A 53 1.24 -11.62 -23.28
N ASP A 54 1.26 -12.74 -24.00
CA ASP A 54 0.21 -13.76 -23.88
C ASP A 54 0.53 -14.67 -22.69
N LEU A 55 -0.17 -14.43 -21.58
CA LEU A 55 -0.01 -15.22 -20.37
C LEU A 55 -0.71 -16.57 -20.42
N LYS A 56 -1.63 -16.82 -21.38
CA LYS A 56 -2.42 -18.07 -21.43
C LYS A 56 -1.54 -19.32 -21.46
N LYS A 57 -0.43 -19.27 -22.18
CA LYS A 57 0.53 -20.39 -22.29
C LYS A 57 1.21 -20.83 -20.99
N PHE A 58 1.12 -19.99 -19.94
CA PHE A 58 1.69 -20.31 -18.63
C PHE A 58 0.62 -20.71 -17.61
N LEU A 59 -0.66 -20.56 -17.95
CA LEU A 59 -1.76 -20.80 -17.02
C LEU A 59 -2.20 -22.28 -17.09
N PRO A 60 -2.62 -22.85 -15.95
CA PRO A 60 -3.32 -24.12 -15.94
C PRO A 60 -4.63 -24.03 -16.76
N ASP A 61 -4.99 -25.12 -17.46
CA ASP A 61 -6.20 -25.16 -18.31
C ASP A 61 -7.50 -24.95 -17.51
N ASN A 62 -7.48 -25.30 -16.22
CA ASN A 62 -8.60 -25.15 -15.30
C ASN A 62 -8.55 -23.84 -14.48
N SER A 63 -7.95 -22.78 -15.01
CA SER A 63 -7.96 -21.46 -14.39
C SER A 63 -9.31 -20.78 -14.64
N ASP A 64 -9.96 -20.28 -13.60
CA ASP A 64 -11.24 -19.56 -13.69
C ASP A 64 -11.06 -18.09 -14.06
N ILE A 65 -9.98 -17.47 -13.59
CA ILE A 65 -9.65 -16.04 -13.80
C ILE A 65 -8.16 -15.77 -13.72
N LEU A 66 -7.70 -14.79 -14.48
CA LEU A 66 -6.35 -14.20 -14.33
C LEU A 66 -6.43 -12.86 -13.60
N HIS A 67 -5.61 -12.65 -12.56
CA HIS A 67 -5.38 -11.34 -11.96
C HIS A 67 -3.94 -10.88 -12.21
N ALA A 68 -3.77 -9.84 -13.03
CA ALA A 68 -2.47 -9.24 -13.30
C ALA A 68 -2.20 -8.05 -12.36
N HIS A 69 -0.95 -7.94 -11.88
CA HIS A 69 -0.48 -6.80 -11.08
C HIS A 69 0.47 -5.88 -11.87
N PHE A 70 0.36 -5.93 -13.16
CA PHE A 70 0.99 -5.01 -14.12
C PHE A 70 0.05 -4.80 -15.31
N PRO A 71 0.16 -3.68 -16.04
CA PRO A 71 -0.77 -3.36 -17.10
C PRO A 71 -0.63 -4.30 -18.30
N LEU A 72 -1.73 -4.95 -18.66
CA LEU A 72 -1.89 -5.73 -19.89
C LEU A 72 -2.76 -4.94 -20.87
N LYS A 73 -2.34 -4.83 -22.11
CA LYS A 73 -3.16 -4.22 -23.18
C LYS A 73 -4.36 -5.09 -23.57
N GLN A 74 -4.18 -6.40 -23.44
CA GLN A 74 -5.22 -7.39 -23.74
C GLN A 74 -5.12 -8.53 -22.73
N GLY A 75 -6.26 -9.06 -22.34
CA GLY A 75 -6.32 -10.27 -21.54
C GLY A 75 -6.12 -11.54 -22.37
N PRO A 76 -5.90 -12.68 -21.72
CA PRO A 76 -5.80 -13.97 -22.39
C PRO A 76 -7.12 -14.33 -23.07
N LYS A 77 -7.07 -14.85 -24.29
CA LYS A 77 -8.28 -15.26 -25.03
C LYS A 77 -9.04 -16.37 -24.31
N GLY A 78 -10.33 -16.14 -24.08
CA GLY A 78 -11.23 -17.14 -23.50
C GLY A 78 -11.07 -17.36 -21.99
N LEU A 79 -10.33 -16.49 -21.28
CA LEU A 79 -10.23 -16.51 -19.83
C LEU A 79 -10.57 -15.11 -19.28
N PRO A 80 -11.53 -15.00 -18.34
CA PRO A 80 -11.77 -13.76 -17.63
C PRO A 80 -10.49 -13.23 -16.98
N PHE A 81 -10.31 -11.90 -16.96
CA PHE A 81 -9.16 -11.31 -16.31
C PHE A 81 -9.48 -9.97 -15.70
N VAL A 82 -8.71 -9.62 -14.68
CA VAL A 82 -8.64 -8.30 -14.06
C VAL A 82 -7.19 -7.90 -13.88
N GLN A 83 -6.95 -6.61 -13.70
CA GLN A 83 -5.61 -6.12 -13.41
C GLN A 83 -5.64 -4.99 -12.40
N THR A 84 -4.69 -5.00 -11.47
CA THR A 84 -4.57 -3.95 -10.46
C THR A 84 -3.48 -2.97 -10.83
N LEU A 85 -3.85 -1.68 -10.86
CA LEU A 85 -2.93 -0.58 -11.09
C LEU A 85 -2.36 -0.09 -9.75
N HIS A 86 -1.07 -0.31 -9.52
CA HIS A 86 -0.38 0.03 -8.26
C HIS A 86 0.18 1.45 -8.19
N GLY A 87 0.04 2.25 -9.22
CA GLY A 87 0.49 3.64 -9.29
C GLY A 87 -0.46 4.48 -10.12
N ASN A 88 -0.22 5.79 -10.16
CA ASN A 88 -1.00 6.66 -11.03
C ASN A 88 -0.74 6.35 -12.51
N TRP A 89 -1.79 6.37 -13.31
CA TRP A 89 -1.68 6.21 -14.75
C TRP A 89 -1.34 7.54 -15.43
N LYS A 90 -0.71 7.47 -16.58
CA LYS A 90 -0.34 8.68 -17.32
C LYS A 90 -1.60 9.41 -17.82
N PRO A 91 -1.71 10.73 -17.62
CA PRO A 91 -2.81 11.52 -18.17
C PRO A 91 -2.95 11.31 -19.67
N ASN A 92 -4.17 11.36 -20.19
CA ASN A 92 -4.50 11.25 -21.62
C ASN A 92 -4.01 9.95 -22.30
N THR A 93 -3.76 8.91 -21.51
CA THR A 93 -3.40 7.59 -22.05
C THR A 93 -4.58 6.63 -21.77
N PRO A 94 -5.06 5.85 -22.77
CA PRO A 94 -6.14 4.90 -22.55
C PRO A 94 -5.81 3.94 -21.41
N LEU A 95 -6.78 3.75 -20.51
CA LEU A 95 -6.64 2.79 -19.43
C LEU A 95 -6.59 1.35 -19.99
N PRO A 96 -5.76 0.50 -19.42
CA PRO A 96 -5.84 -0.93 -19.69
C PRO A 96 -7.23 -1.47 -19.29
N PRO A 97 -7.77 -2.45 -20.03
CA PRO A 97 -9.10 -2.99 -19.74
C PRO A 97 -9.15 -3.68 -18.37
N ASN A 98 -10.35 -3.75 -17.79
CA ASN A 98 -10.59 -4.42 -16.50
C ASN A 98 -9.64 -3.99 -15.38
N THR A 99 -9.32 -2.67 -15.33
CA THR A 99 -8.43 -2.09 -14.32
C THR A 99 -9.15 -1.88 -13.00
N ILE A 100 -8.55 -2.40 -11.93
CA ILE A 100 -8.94 -2.18 -10.53
C ILE A 100 -7.95 -1.19 -9.91
N PHE A 101 -8.47 -0.18 -9.25
CA PHE A 101 -7.70 0.85 -8.57
C PHE A 101 -7.54 0.55 -7.08
N LEU A 102 -6.70 1.31 -6.37
CA LEU A 102 -6.35 1.03 -4.98
C LEU A 102 -7.19 1.81 -3.96
N SER A 103 -7.99 2.77 -4.43
CA SER A 103 -8.87 3.60 -3.60
C SER A 103 -9.98 4.20 -4.46
N ARG A 104 -11.00 4.74 -3.81
CA ARG A 104 -12.09 5.45 -4.49
C ARG A 104 -11.57 6.68 -5.23
N ASP A 105 -10.73 7.48 -4.58
CA ASP A 105 -10.08 8.65 -5.21
C ASP A 105 -9.24 8.22 -6.42
N HIS A 106 -8.44 7.15 -6.28
CA HIS A 106 -7.63 6.65 -7.37
C HIS A 106 -8.48 6.23 -8.57
N ALA A 107 -9.60 5.52 -8.34
CA ALA A 107 -10.55 5.15 -9.39
C ALA A 107 -11.23 6.38 -10.01
N ALA A 108 -11.74 7.29 -9.18
CA ALA A 108 -12.47 8.47 -9.63
C ALA A 108 -11.63 9.39 -10.51
N ARG A 109 -10.36 9.60 -10.17
CA ARG A 109 -9.40 10.39 -10.97
C ARG A 109 -9.14 9.78 -12.36
N HIS A 110 -9.46 8.51 -12.55
CA HIS A 110 -9.34 7.80 -13.82
C HIS A 110 -10.70 7.46 -14.45
N GLY A 111 -11.80 8.09 -13.99
CA GLY A 111 -13.13 7.88 -14.54
C GLY A 111 -13.73 6.50 -14.29
N SER A 112 -13.31 5.82 -13.21
CA SER A 112 -13.74 4.48 -12.82
C SER A 112 -14.34 4.46 -11.41
N THR A 113 -15.11 3.42 -11.13
CA THR A 113 -15.62 3.11 -9.79
C THR A 113 -15.06 1.80 -9.24
N ALA A 114 -14.29 1.05 -10.05
CA ALA A 114 -13.73 -0.23 -9.66
C ALA A 114 -12.46 -0.06 -8.81
N PHE A 115 -12.54 -0.33 -7.52
CA PHE A 115 -11.39 -0.28 -6.63
C PHE A 115 -11.43 -1.36 -5.56
N VAL A 116 -10.24 -1.70 -5.07
CA VAL A 116 -10.04 -2.53 -3.88
C VAL A 116 -8.91 -1.91 -3.06
N TYR A 117 -9.17 -1.63 -1.79
CA TYR A 117 -8.12 -1.18 -0.89
C TYR A 117 -7.06 -2.26 -0.70
N ASN A 118 -5.80 -1.86 -0.67
CA ASN A 118 -4.73 -2.77 -0.26
C ASN A 118 -4.94 -3.21 1.18
N GLY A 119 -4.59 -4.47 1.45
CA GLY A 119 -4.64 -5.06 2.77
C GLY A 119 -3.32 -5.73 3.15
N LEU A 120 -3.03 -5.74 4.45
CA LEU A 120 -1.83 -6.35 5.02
C LEU A 120 -2.22 -7.33 6.13
N ASP A 121 -1.35 -8.28 6.41
CA ASP A 121 -1.55 -9.22 7.52
C ASP A 121 -1.26 -8.51 8.85
N PRO A 122 -2.24 -8.36 9.76
CA PRO A 122 -2.03 -7.74 11.06
C PRO A 122 -0.98 -8.44 11.92
N ALA A 123 -0.75 -9.73 11.73
CA ALA A 123 0.23 -10.51 12.47
C ALA A 123 1.69 -10.10 12.15
N GLU A 124 1.94 -9.45 11.00
CA GLU A 124 3.26 -8.94 10.63
C GLU A 124 3.63 -7.63 11.36
N TYR A 125 2.69 -7.04 12.15
CA TYR A 125 2.86 -5.73 12.79
C TYR A 125 2.78 -5.80 14.29
N ILE A 126 3.74 -5.15 14.94
CA ILE A 126 3.79 -5.03 16.40
C ILE A 126 2.83 -3.90 16.79
N TYR A 127 1.79 -4.22 17.55
CA TYR A 127 0.92 -3.24 18.18
C TYR A 127 1.52 -2.73 19.49
N ARG A 128 1.49 -1.41 19.71
CA ARG A 128 1.96 -0.80 20.94
C ARG A 128 1.14 0.45 21.30
N CYS A 129 0.63 0.52 22.53
CA CYS A 129 -0.08 1.70 23.04
C CYS A 129 0.89 2.83 23.42
N ARG A 130 1.97 2.51 24.13
CA ARG A 130 2.94 3.52 24.59
C ARG A 130 3.89 3.89 23.47
N LYS A 131 3.87 5.17 23.08
CA LYS A 131 4.72 5.73 22.02
C LYS A 131 5.95 6.44 22.59
N GLU A 132 7.00 6.50 21.80
CA GLU A 132 8.19 7.29 22.09
C GLU A 132 7.97 8.77 21.72
N LYS A 133 8.96 9.63 22.05
CA LYS A 133 8.88 11.07 21.78
C LYS A 133 9.41 11.50 20.41
N TRP A 134 9.47 10.61 19.45
CA TRP A 134 9.96 10.91 18.10
C TRP A 134 8.95 10.53 17.03
N ASP A 135 9.00 11.28 15.94
CA ASP A 135 8.17 11.06 14.76
C ASP A 135 8.88 10.16 13.76
N LEU A 136 8.11 9.54 12.88
CA LEU A 136 8.61 8.69 11.80
C LEU A 136 8.18 9.23 10.44
N PHE A 137 9.12 9.33 9.51
CA PHE A 137 8.84 9.31 8.08
C PHE A 137 9.27 7.97 7.50
N LEU A 138 8.39 7.30 6.74
CA LEU A 138 8.66 6.00 6.12
C LEU A 138 8.36 6.05 4.63
N GLY A 139 9.38 6.05 3.78
CA GLY A 139 9.23 6.08 2.32
C GLY A 139 10.49 6.51 1.61
N LYS A 140 10.50 6.37 0.29
CA LYS A 140 11.62 6.84 -0.53
C LYS A 140 11.82 8.35 -0.35
N LEU A 141 13.08 8.80 -0.37
CA LEU A 141 13.44 10.22 -0.25
C LEU A 141 13.22 10.95 -1.57
N HIS A 142 11.96 11.03 -2.00
CA HIS A 142 11.51 11.74 -3.18
C HIS A 142 10.62 12.94 -2.79
N SER A 143 10.67 14.02 -3.56
CA SER A 143 9.88 15.23 -3.31
C SER A 143 8.39 14.95 -3.21
N ASP A 144 7.85 14.11 -4.09
CA ASP A 144 6.43 13.75 -4.12
C ASP A 144 5.97 13.07 -2.82
N ARG A 145 6.89 12.41 -2.10
CA ARG A 145 6.60 11.81 -0.80
C ARG A 145 6.63 12.83 0.34
N GLY A 146 7.12 14.05 0.08
CA GLY A 146 7.11 15.17 1.00
C GLY A 146 8.05 15.02 2.21
N TYR A 147 9.09 14.17 2.13
CA TYR A 147 9.99 13.98 3.28
C TYR A 147 10.64 15.29 3.76
N GLN A 148 10.83 16.25 2.85
CA GLN A 148 11.33 17.59 3.18
C GLN A 148 10.43 18.30 4.18
N TRP A 149 9.11 18.19 4.04
CA TRP A 149 8.15 18.76 4.98
C TRP A 149 8.30 18.18 6.39
N ALA A 150 8.53 16.88 6.51
CA ALA A 150 8.81 16.26 7.80
C ALA A 150 10.12 16.77 8.41
N VAL A 151 11.16 16.92 7.56
CA VAL A 151 12.47 17.51 7.98
C VAL A 151 12.31 18.96 8.42
N ASP A 152 11.62 19.79 7.64
CA ASP A 152 11.45 21.22 7.94
C ASP A 152 10.59 21.42 9.20
N ALA A 153 9.55 20.60 9.37
CA ALA A 153 8.77 20.57 10.60
C ALA A 153 9.64 20.23 11.82
N ALA A 154 10.48 19.19 11.72
CA ALA A 154 11.39 18.79 12.80
C ALA A 154 12.40 19.90 13.16
N LYS A 155 12.98 20.58 12.15
CA LYS A 155 13.88 21.72 12.36
C LYS A 155 13.18 22.90 13.05
N ARG A 156 11.98 23.25 12.61
CA ARG A 156 11.22 24.41 13.13
C ARG A 156 10.68 24.16 14.54
N THR A 157 10.41 22.91 14.89
CA THR A 157 9.79 22.56 16.18
C THR A 157 10.78 21.94 17.21
N GLY A 158 11.98 21.60 16.78
CA GLY A 158 12.94 20.85 17.62
C GLY A 158 12.54 19.40 17.89
N ARG A 159 11.51 18.86 17.23
CA ARG A 159 11.02 17.49 17.44
C ARG A 159 11.98 16.47 16.85
N ALA A 160 12.20 15.40 17.58
CA ALA A 160 12.99 14.28 17.08
C ALA A 160 12.26 13.56 15.93
N LEU A 161 12.98 13.29 14.83
CA LEU A 161 12.47 12.65 13.62
C LEU A 161 13.39 11.53 13.17
N ILE A 162 12.82 10.34 12.97
CA ILE A 162 13.48 9.24 12.29
C ILE A 162 12.97 9.17 10.84
N ILE A 163 13.91 9.11 9.89
CA ILE A 163 13.63 8.99 8.46
C ILE A 163 14.11 7.63 7.99
N ALA A 164 13.16 6.80 7.51
CA ALA A 164 13.40 5.46 7.00
C ALA A 164 12.98 5.35 5.52
N GLY A 165 13.88 4.81 4.67
CA GLY A 165 13.66 4.63 3.23
C GLY A 165 14.69 5.32 2.34
N GLY A 166 15.80 5.72 2.93
CA GLY A 166 16.99 6.27 2.29
C GLY A 166 17.96 6.81 3.33
N TRP A 167 19.15 7.19 2.87
CA TRP A 167 20.17 7.73 3.72
C TRP A 167 20.66 9.10 3.21
N ARG A 168 20.82 10.03 4.14
CA ARG A 168 21.49 11.33 3.92
C ARG A 168 22.28 11.70 5.18
N PRO A 169 23.39 12.41 5.06
CA PRO A 169 24.05 12.97 6.22
C PRO A 169 23.10 13.99 6.89
N SER A 170 23.02 13.95 8.21
CA SER A 170 22.24 14.91 8.99
C SER A 170 23.16 15.60 9.97
N PHE A 171 23.24 16.93 9.87
CA PHE A 171 23.98 17.80 10.78
C PHE A 171 23.03 18.51 11.76
N THR A 172 21.73 18.21 11.70
CA THR A 172 20.71 18.78 12.59
C THR A 172 20.45 17.79 13.73
N GLY A 173 20.64 18.23 14.96
CA GLY A 173 20.30 17.45 16.14
C GLY A 173 18.82 17.03 16.12
N GLY A 174 18.54 15.79 16.52
CA GLY A 174 17.18 15.24 16.56
C GLY A 174 16.67 14.60 15.26
N ILE A 175 17.33 14.81 14.11
CA ILE A 175 16.95 14.16 12.84
C ILE A 175 17.90 13.03 12.50
N LYS A 176 17.36 11.81 12.32
CA LYS A 176 18.15 10.60 12.09
C LYS A 176 17.68 9.83 10.86
N TYR A 177 18.56 9.67 9.87
CA TYR A 177 18.34 8.82 8.71
C TYR A 177 18.83 7.40 9.04
N VAL A 178 17.95 6.40 8.86
CA VAL A 178 18.26 5.01 9.22
C VAL A 178 18.39 4.07 8.03
N GLY A 179 18.36 4.62 6.81
CA GLY A 179 18.42 3.86 5.57
C GLY A 179 17.10 3.15 5.26
N GLU A 180 17.17 2.20 4.36
CA GLU A 180 16.04 1.32 4.06
C GLU A 180 15.80 0.35 5.23
N VAL A 181 14.53 0.12 5.54
CA VAL A 181 14.12 -0.77 6.64
C VAL A 181 13.07 -1.77 6.17
N SER A 182 13.15 -2.98 6.69
CA SER A 182 12.20 -4.08 6.41
C SER A 182 12.00 -4.94 7.65
N GLY A 183 11.07 -5.89 7.58
CA GLY A 183 10.83 -6.90 8.58
C GLY A 183 10.69 -6.33 10.00
N LYS A 184 11.29 -6.99 10.97
CA LYS A 184 11.20 -6.64 12.41
C LYS A 184 11.66 -5.21 12.71
N ARG A 185 12.72 -4.72 12.03
CA ARG A 185 13.23 -3.36 12.25
C ARG A 185 12.17 -2.31 11.88
N LYS A 186 11.49 -2.48 10.74
CA LYS A 186 10.39 -1.60 10.32
C LYS A 186 9.21 -1.68 11.29
N ALA A 187 8.79 -2.89 11.68
CA ALA A 187 7.70 -3.09 12.62
C ALA A 187 7.96 -2.41 13.98
N VAL A 188 9.19 -2.49 14.50
CA VAL A 188 9.58 -1.81 15.74
C VAL A 188 9.53 -0.29 15.60
N LEU A 189 10.02 0.28 14.49
CA LEU A 189 9.96 1.72 14.25
C LEU A 189 8.50 2.21 14.20
N LEU A 190 7.65 1.53 13.44
CA LEU A 190 6.23 1.86 13.35
C LEU A 190 5.54 1.78 14.72
N ALA A 191 5.78 0.71 15.48
CA ALA A 191 5.14 0.51 16.78
C ALA A 191 5.54 1.55 17.83
N ARG A 192 6.76 2.09 17.76
CA ARG A 192 7.32 3.01 18.75
C ARG A 192 7.12 4.48 18.40
N ALA A 193 6.96 4.83 17.13
CA ALA A 193 6.82 6.21 16.69
C ALA A 193 5.63 6.92 17.36
N ARG A 194 5.79 8.20 17.70
CA ARG A 194 4.71 9.06 18.19
C ARG A 194 3.62 9.21 17.13
N CYS A 195 4.02 9.48 15.90
CA CYS A 195 3.16 9.47 14.71
C CYS A 195 3.97 9.15 13.45
N LEU A 196 3.25 8.76 12.39
CA LEU A 196 3.80 8.68 11.04
C LEU A 196 3.50 9.97 10.28
N TRP A 197 4.53 10.60 9.72
CA TRP A 197 4.38 11.70 8.75
C TRP A 197 4.13 11.14 7.35
N MET A 198 3.00 11.56 6.75
CA MET A 198 2.61 11.25 5.37
C MET A 198 2.29 12.56 4.61
N PRO A 199 3.25 13.47 4.46
CA PRO A 199 3.04 14.77 3.84
C PRO A 199 3.17 14.69 2.31
N ALA A 200 2.42 13.78 1.69
CA ALA A 200 2.44 13.53 0.25
C ALA A 200 2.19 14.83 -0.54
N GLN A 201 3.02 15.07 -1.56
CA GLN A 201 2.90 16.22 -2.48
C GLN A 201 2.26 15.81 -3.82
N TRP A 202 1.79 14.59 -3.93
CA TRP A 202 1.12 14.02 -5.08
C TRP A 202 -0.15 13.30 -4.63
N ASP A 203 -1.03 12.97 -5.57
CA ASP A 203 -2.22 12.18 -5.26
C ASP A 203 -1.83 10.73 -5.03
N GLU A 204 -1.65 10.40 -3.75
CA GLU A 204 -1.22 9.07 -3.32
C GLU A 204 -2.29 8.02 -3.67
N PRO A 205 -1.98 7.01 -4.50
CA PRO A 205 -2.97 5.99 -4.89
C PRO A 205 -3.56 5.21 -3.71
N PHE A 206 -2.74 4.98 -2.67
CA PHE A 206 -3.18 4.32 -1.45
C PHE A 206 -2.36 4.72 -0.21
N GLY A 207 -1.03 4.55 -0.24
CA GLY A 207 -0.18 4.86 0.92
C GLY A 207 -0.05 3.71 1.92
N LEU A 208 0.56 2.60 1.51
CA LEU A 208 0.83 1.45 2.39
C LEU A 208 1.42 1.81 3.76
N PRO A 209 2.38 2.75 3.89
CA PRO A 209 2.91 3.14 5.20
C PRO A 209 1.83 3.63 6.17
N THR A 210 0.74 4.21 5.66
CA THR A 210 -0.39 4.66 6.48
C THR A 210 -1.04 3.49 7.21
N ILE A 211 -1.43 2.43 6.49
CA ILE A 211 -2.06 1.26 7.14
C ILE A 211 -1.06 0.45 7.99
N GLU A 212 0.22 0.45 7.62
CA GLU A 212 1.28 -0.15 8.45
C GLU A 212 1.40 0.56 9.81
N ALA A 213 1.33 1.89 9.82
CA ALA A 213 1.32 2.68 11.06
C ALA A 213 0.06 2.41 11.88
N LEU A 214 -1.11 2.43 11.26
CA LEU A 214 -2.37 2.15 11.93
C LEU A 214 -2.39 0.75 12.55
N LEU A 215 -1.94 -0.29 11.83
CA LEU A 215 -1.78 -1.65 12.37
C LEU A 215 -0.84 -1.70 13.57
N SER A 216 0.12 -0.79 13.65
CA SER A 216 1.04 -0.68 14.78
C SER A 216 0.51 0.20 15.93
N GLY A 217 -0.72 0.72 15.82
CA GLY A 217 -1.32 1.65 16.78
C GLY A 217 -0.72 3.05 16.69
N THR A 218 -0.14 3.43 15.56
CA THR A 218 0.55 4.72 15.37
C THR A 218 -0.31 5.64 14.52
N PRO A 219 -0.74 6.80 15.05
CA PRO A 219 -1.55 7.77 14.33
C PRO A 219 -0.76 8.42 13.20
N VAL A 220 -1.49 8.98 12.23
CA VAL A 220 -0.93 9.56 11.02
C VAL A 220 -1.10 11.07 11.01
N LEU A 221 -0.05 11.78 10.63
CA LEU A 221 -0.06 13.21 10.35
C LEU A 221 0.30 13.41 8.86
N GLY A 222 -0.59 13.94 8.05
CA GLY A 222 -0.38 13.98 6.61
C GLY A 222 -1.22 14.99 5.85
N THR A 223 -1.07 14.99 4.52
CA THR A 223 -1.82 15.86 3.62
C THR A 223 -3.14 15.24 3.16
N ARG A 224 -4.12 16.07 2.76
CA ARG A 224 -5.41 15.61 2.18
C ARG A 224 -5.26 15.28 0.69
N ARG A 225 -4.30 14.41 0.32
CA ARG A 225 -4.04 14.09 -1.08
C ARG A 225 -4.32 12.62 -1.39
N GLY A 226 -4.98 12.39 -2.52
CA GLY A 226 -5.30 11.06 -3.02
C GLY A 226 -6.13 10.25 -2.01
N ALA A 227 -5.72 9.03 -1.74
CA ALA A 227 -6.43 8.11 -0.85
C ALA A 227 -6.34 8.43 0.66
N LEU A 228 -5.47 9.36 1.07
CA LEU A 228 -5.23 9.59 2.51
C LEU A 228 -6.52 9.95 3.28
N PRO A 229 -7.46 10.80 2.77
CA PRO A 229 -8.72 11.09 3.45
C PRO A 229 -9.65 9.87 3.61
N GLU A 230 -9.51 8.85 2.77
CA GLU A 230 -10.30 7.62 2.86
C GLU A 230 -9.78 6.69 3.98
N ILE A 231 -8.48 6.73 4.26
CA ILE A 231 -7.81 5.86 5.22
C ILE A 231 -7.77 6.51 6.61
N VAL A 232 -7.37 7.78 6.64
CA VAL A 232 -7.12 8.54 7.88
C VAL A 232 -8.36 9.35 8.26
N THR A 233 -9.12 8.82 9.21
CA THR A 233 -10.24 9.54 9.84
C THR A 233 -9.74 10.39 11.01
N PRO A 234 -10.53 11.35 11.52
CA PRO A 234 -10.16 12.15 12.69
C PRO A 234 -9.82 11.32 13.95
N ALA A 235 -10.32 10.11 14.07
CA ALA A 235 -10.03 9.19 15.17
C ALA A 235 -8.63 8.57 15.13
N VAL A 236 -7.96 8.58 13.95
CA VAL A 236 -6.69 7.85 13.74
C VAL A 236 -5.58 8.72 13.15
N GLY A 237 -5.85 10.01 12.91
CA GLY A 237 -4.84 10.91 12.40
C GLY A 237 -5.36 12.31 12.14
N VAL A 238 -4.44 13.16 11.72
CA VAL A 238 -4.71 14.57 11.39
C VAL A 238 -4.23 14.85 9.98
N LEU A 239 -5.12 15.36 9.13
CA LEU A 239 -4.79 15.75 7.77
C LEU A 239 -4.93 17.28 7.62
N ARG A 240 -3.95 17.91 6.93
CA ARG A 240 -3.92 19.34 6.62
C ARG A 240 -3.35 19.54 5.22
N ASP A 241 -3.50 20.75 4.68
CA ASP A 241 -3.09 21.01 3.28
C ASP A 241 -1.74 21.72 3.17
N THR A 242 -1.29 22.39 4.24
CA THR A 242 -0.03 23.11 4.28
C THR A 242 0.90 22.62 5.39
N LEU A 243 2.20 22.89 5.22
CA LEU A 243 3.20 22.55 6.22
C LEU A 243 2.94 23.25 7.56
N ASP A 244 2.55 24.53 7.53
CA ASP A 244 2.29 25.33 8.73
C ASP A 244 1.11 24.78 9.54
N GLU A 245 0.05 24.38 8.85
CA GLU A 245 -1.08 23.71 9.47
C GLU A 245 -0.70 22.35 10.06
N LEU A 246 0.14 21.55 9.37
CA LEU A 246 0.63 20.28 9.89
C LEU A 246 1.47 20.48 11.15
N ILE A 247 2.34 21.49 11.16
CA ILE A 247 3.16 21.82 12.34
C ILE A 247 2.26 22.21 13.52
N SER A 248 1.28 23.09 13.28
CA SER A 248 0.35 23.57 14.31
C SER A 248 -0.54 22.43 14.86
N ALA A 249 -0.86 21.45 14.04
CA ALA A 249 -1.68 20.30 14.41
C ALA A 249 -0.89 19.11 14.96
N ALA A 250 0.44 19.16 14.95
CA ALA A 250 1.28 18.00 15.26
C ALA A 250 1.13 17.44 16.68
N ASP A 251 0.65 18.25 17.64
CA ASP A 251 0.40 17.79 19.01
C ASP A 251 -0.95 17.07 19.15
N GLN A 252 -1.90 17.33 18.25
CA GLN A 252 -3.21 16.68 18.27
C GLN A 252 -3.10 15.16 18.13
N VAL A 253 -2.06 14.64 17.44
CA VAL A 253 -1.85 13.19 17.30
C VAL A 253 -1.60 12.49 18.64
N THR A 254 -1.13 13.21 19.67
CA THR A 254 -0.86 12.62 20.98
C THR A 254 -2.11 12.34 21.80
N THR A 255 -3.24 12.92 21.42
CA THR A 255 -4.54 12.71 22.06
C THR A 255 -5.31 11.54 21.44
N LEU A 256 -4.82 10.99 20.32
CA LEU A 256 -5.49 9.90 19.61
C LEU A 256 -5.20 8.55 20.27
N ASP A 257 -6.23 7.70 20.31
CA ASP A 257 -6.12 6.37 20.88
C ASP A 257 -5.39 5.40 19.92
N PRO A 258 -4.25 4.83 20.30
CA PRO A 258 -3.57 3.79 19.51
C PRO A 258 -4.45 2.59 19.20
N ARG A 259 -5.43 2.26 20.04
CA ARG A 259 -6.38 1.17 19.82
C ARG A 259 -7.29 1.51 18.63
N ALA A 260 -7.82 2.72 18.57
CA ALA A 260 -8.63 3.16 17.43
C ALA A 260 -7.88 3.07 16.10
N CYS A 261 -6.56 3.37 16.10
CA CYS A 261 -5.70 3.18 14.91
C CYS A 261 -5.71 1.70 14.48
N ARG A 262 -5.43 0.79 15.41
CA ARG A 262 -5.39 -0.65 15.14
C ARG A 262 -6.73 -1.17 14.64
N GLU A 263 -7.81 -0.85 15.32
CA GLU A 263 -9.17 -1.28 14.98
C GLU A 263 -9.60 -0.76 13.60
N ARG A 264 -9.25 0.49 13.25
CA ARG A 264 -9.49 1.03 11.91
C ARG A 264 -8.84 0.20 10.83
N ALA A 265 -7.56 -0.15 11.01
CA ALA A 265 -6.83 -0.95 10.04
C ALA A 265 -7.34 -2.39 9.97
N GLU A 266 -7.63 -3.02 11.09
CA GLU A 266 -8.15 -4.40 11.14
C GLU A 266 -9.52 -4.52 10.49
N ARG A 267 -10.37 -3.52 10.66
CA ARG A 267 -11.72 -3.53 10.09
C ARG A 267 -11.73 -3.36 8.57
N HIS A 268 -10.78 -2.60 7.99
CA HIS A 268 -10.89 -2.16 6.61
C HIS A 268 -9.71 -2.52 5.71
N PHE A 269 -8.54 -2.82 6.28
CA PHE A 269 -7.28 -2.90 5.52
C PHE A 269 -6.47 -4.15 5.83
N THR A 270 -7.15 -5.23 6.22
CA THR A 270 -6.49 -6.54 6.35
C THR A 270 -6.40 -7.24 4.99
N HIS A 271 -5.45 -8.15 4.88
CA HIS A 271 -5.31 -9.00 3.69
C HIS A 271 -6.58 -9.83 3.41
N LEU A 272 -7.32 -10.25 4.44
CA LEU A 272 -8.59 -10.97 4.30
C LEU A 272 -9.69 -10.07 3.72
N VAL A 273 -9.87 -8.86 4.26
CA VAL A 273 -10.83 -7.87 3.72
C VAL A 273 -10.53 -7.54 2.25
N MET A 274 -9.25 -7.38 1.92
CA MET A 274 -8.80 -7.19 0.54
C MET A 274 -9.16 -8.38 -0.34
N ALA A 275 -8.86 -9.60 0.10
CA ALA A 275 -9.12 -10.81 -0.68
C ALA A 275 -10.61 -11.04 -0.91
N GLU A 276 -11.46 -10.83 0.09
CA GLU A 276 -12.92 -10.90 -0.06
C GLU A 276 -13.45 -9.87 -1.08
N ALA A 277 -12.89 -8.66 -1.08
CA ALA A 277 -13.26 -7.64 -2.06
C ALA A 277 -12.85 -8.06 -3.48
N TYR A 278 -11.65 -8.59 -3.66
CA TYR A 278 -11.22 -9.14 -4.95
C TYR A 278 -12.07 -10.35 -5.37
N ALA A 279 -12.38 -11.28 -4.46
CA ALA A 279 -13.19 -12.45 -4.78
C ALA A 279 -14.58 -12.06 -5.32
N ARG A 280 -15.21 -11.02 -4.75
CA ARG A 280 -16.47 -10.47 -5.30
C ARG A 280 -16.31 -9.93 -6.73
N LEU A 281 -15.23 -9.18 -6.98
CA LEU A 281 -14.94 -8.67 -8.34
C LEU A 281 -14.60 -9.79 -9.32
N TYR A 282 -13.93 -10.85 -8.88
CA TYR A 282 -13.67 -12.03 -9.72
C TYR A 282 -14.97 -12.69 -10.14
N GLN A 283 -15.90 -12.94 -9.21
CA GLN A 283 -17.19 -13.51 -9.50
C GLN A 283 -17.98 -12.66 -10.52
N GLN A 284 -18.02 -11.35 -10.33
CA GLN A 284 -18.67 -10.42 -11.28
C GLN A 284 -18.01 -10.50 -12.66
N THR A 285 -16.68 -10.51 -12.72
CA THR A 285 -15.94 -10.56 -13.99
C THR A 285 -16.17 -11.88 -14.71
N ILE A 286 -16.21 -13.01 -14.00
CA ILE A 286 -16.50 -14.33 -14.57
C ILE A 286 -17.92 -14.38 -15.16
N GLN A 287 -18.90 -13.84 -14.42
CA GLN A 287 -20.30 -13.85 -14.85
C GLN A 287 -20.60 -12.88 -16.00
N GLN A 288 -19.96 -11.74 -16.05
CA GLN A 288 -20.26 -10.64 -16.97
C GLN A 288 -19.27 -10.52 -18.15
N GLY A 289 -18.18 -11.29 -18.13
CA GLY A 289 -17.11 -11.22 -19.13
C GLY A 289 -16.20 -10.00 -19.01
N GLY A 290 -16.31 -9.21 -17.93
CA GLY A 290 -15.48 -8.03 -17.67
C GLY A 290 -15.97 -7.18 -16.49
N LEU A 291 -15.20 -6.17 -16.10
CA LEU A 291 -15.63 -5.12 -15.18
C LEU A 291 -16.46 -4.08 -15.95
N ARG A 292 -17.60 -3.68 -15.42
CA ARG A 292 -18.45 -2.59 -15.97
C ARG A 292 -18.13 -1.28 -15.28
#